data_0b40d5c3cfd02406a5e61474e4218be3
#
_entry.id   0b40d5c3cfd02406a5e61474e4218be3
#
_cell.length_a   1.000
_cell.length_b   1.000
_cell.length_c   1.000
_cell.angle_alpha   90.00
_cell.angle_beta   90.00
_cell.angle_gamma   90.00
#
_symmetry.space_group_name_H-M   'P 1'
#
loop_
_entity.id
_entity.type
_entity.pdbx_description
1 polymer ?
#
loop_
_entity_poly.entity_id
_entity_poly.type
_entity_poly.pdbx_seq_one_letter_code
_entity_poly.pdbx_strand_id
1 'polypeptide(L)'
;MKFYESGDSSKPVIFLFPGTCCLYSSFDHILDGLHSYFYTVTVSYDGFDPNEKTEFYSMEDECEKIEQEIKKKYDGRIKAAYGCSLGGSFVSLLIQRKRIHIDHGIIGSSDMDEAGRLVAKIQSSMVVPFMYKMIHTGVLPKFMQKKLNKTDEVKKELYLSLIHISE
;
A
#
# COMPACT_ATOMS: atom_id res chain seq x y z
N MET A 1 -8.17 -7.44 7.70
CA MET A 1 -8.18 -6.70 6.41
C MET A 1 -9.54 -6.09 6.16
N LYS A 2 -9.58 -4.86 5.66
CA LYS A 2 -10.81 -4.17 5.24
C LYS A 2 -10.73 -3.69 3.80
N PHE A 3 -11.90 -3.52 3.21
CA PHE A 3 -12.09 -3.01 1.86
C PHE A 3 -13.04 -1.82 1.94
N TYR A 4 -12.52 -0.63 1.63
CA TYR A 4 -13.27 0.61 1.66
C TYR A 4 -13.80 0.90 0.26
N GLU A 5 -15.08 0.77 0.09
CA GLU A 5 -15.78 0.90 -1.19
C GLU A 5 -16.39 2.28 -1.33
N SER A 6 -16.25 2.90 -2.51
CA SER A 6 -16.86 4.20 -2.80
C SER A 6 -17.12 4.42 -4.28
N GLY A 7 -18.08 5.32 -4.58
CA GLY A 7 -18.50 5.62 -5.93
C GLY A 7 -19.76 4.87 -6.37
N ASP A 8 -19.99 4.80 -7.67
CA ASP A 8 -21.15 4.16 -8.29
C ASP A 8 -20.83 2.69 -8.60
N SER A 9 -21.50 1.76 -7.94
CA SER A 9 -21.28 0.31 -8.06
C SER A 9 -21.63 -0.27 -9.45
N SER A 10 -22.30 0.51 -10.33
CA SER A 10 -22.55 0.10 -11.70
C SER A 10 -21.32 0.26 -12.62
N LYS A 11 -20.29 0.97 -12.16
CA LYS A 11 -19.06 1.24 -12.90
C LYS A 11 -18.04 0.11 -12.77
N PRO A 12 -17.07 0.04 -13.71
CA PRO A 12 -15.96 -0.90 -13.62
C PRO A 12 -15.18 -0.74 -12.31
N VAL A 13 -14.76 -1.85 -11.71
CA VAL A 13 -14.09 -1.86 -10.40
C VAL A 13 -12.59 -1.60 -10.54
N ILE A 14 -12.07 -0.69 -9.73
CA ILE A 14 -10.63 -0.51 -9.51
C ILE A 14 -10.27 -0.76 -8.05
N PHE A 15 -9.26 -1.59 -7.81
CA PHE A 15 -8.65 -1.78 -6.49
C PHE A 15 -7.44 -0.88 -6.32
N LEU A 16 -7.36 -0.20 -5.16
CA LEU A 16 -6.28 0.71 -4.79
C LEU A 16 -5.49 0.13 -3.61
N PHE A 17 -4.20 -0.06 -3.83
CA PHE A 17 -3.29 -0.70 -2.88
C PHE A 17 -2.31 0.33 -2.31
N PRO A 18 -2.43 0.72 -1.02
CA PRO A 18 -1.54 1.69 -0.39
C PRO A 18 -0.09 1.20 -0.28
N GLY A 19 0.83 2.16 -0.16
CA GLY A 19 2.23 1.89 0.13
C GLY A 19 2.48 1.53 1.60
N THR A 20 3.72 1.26 1.94
CA THR A 20 4.17 1.01 3.33
C THR A 20 3.86 2.22 4.20
N CYS A 21 3.29 1.97 5.37
CA CYS A 21 2.88 3.01 6.34
C CYS A 21 1.83 4.00 5.83
N CYS A 22 1.15 3.70 4.71
CA CYS A 22 0.05 4.50 4.22
C CYS A 22 -1.28 3.89 4.64
N LEU A 23 -2.21 4.74 5.10
CA LEU A 23 -3.58 4.34 5.38
C LEU A 23 -4.38 4.25 4.07
N TYR A 24 -5.55 3.58 4.13
CA TYR A 24 -6.50 3.55 3.01
C TYR A 24 -6.89 4.97 2.55
N SER A 25 -6.97 5.94 3.47
CA SER A 25 -7.29 7.35 3.18
C SER A 25 -6.22 8.09 2.36
N SER A 26 -5.06 7.50 2.12
CA SER A 26 -4.02 8.13 1.28
C SER A 26 -4.47 8.41 -0.15
N PHE A 27 -5.55 7.76 -0.60
CA PHE A 27 -6.14 7.97 -1.92
C PHE A 27 -7.30 8.95 -1.96
N ASP A 28 -7.77 9.47 -0.82
CA ASP A 28 -8.98 10.32 -0.74
C ASP A 28 -8.93 11.51 -1.70
N HIS A 29 -7.75 12.09 -1.88
CA HIS A 29 -7.56 13.26 -2.76
C HIS A 29 -7.74 12.98 -4.26
N ILE A 30 -7.78 11.71 -4.69
CA ILE A 30 -7.99 11.33 -6.10
C ILE A 30 -9.33 10.62 -6.34
N LEU A 31 -10.06 10.25 -5.28
CA LEU A 31 -11.30 9.47 -5.39
C LEU A 31 -12.35 10.17 -6.25
N ASP A 32 -12.56 11.49 -6.09
CA ASP A 32 -13.54 12.24 -6.87
C ASP A 32 -13.29 12.13 -8.37
N GLY A 33 -12.01 12.21 -8.78
CA GLY A 33 -11.63 12.03 -10.18
C GLY A 33 -11.87 10.60 -10.68
N LEU A 34 -11.54 9.61 -9.84
CA LEU A 34 -11.73 8.19 -10.17
C LEU A 34 -13.20 7.80 -10.24
N HIS A 35 -14.07 8.35 -9.39
CA HIS A 35 -15.50 8.06 -9.37
C HIS A 35 -16.22 8.44 -10.67
N SER A 36 -15.63 9.30 -11.50
CA SER A 36 -16.15 9.58 -12.84
C SER A 36 -16.11 8.35 -13.74
N TYR A 37 -15.20 7.41 -13.51
CA TYR A 37 -14.94 6.26 -14.38
C TYR A 37 -15.03 4.91 -13.69
N PHE A 38 -14.83 4.85 -12.36
CA PHE A 38 -14.67 3.60 -11.62
C PHE A 38 -15.51 3.59 -10.33
N TYR A 39 -15.89 2.39 -9.93
CA TYR A 39 -16.18 2.05 -8.54
C TYR A 39 -14.87 1.70 -7.85
N THR A 40 -14.52 2.39 -6.78
CA THR A 40 -13.22 2.26 -6.14
C THR A 40 -13.29 1.39 -4.90
N VAL A 41 -12.31 0.51 -4.73
CA VAL A 41 -12.11 -0.33 -3.55
C VAL A 41 -10.71 -0.11 -3.04
N THR A 42 -10.57 0.60 -1.92
CA THR A 42 -9.27 0.80 -1.29
C THR A 42 -9.02 -0.27 -0.24
N VAL A 43 -7.87 -0.93 -0.35
CA VAL A 43 -7.47 -2.01 0.56
C VAL A 43 -6.83 -1.41 1.82
N SER A 44 -7.25 -1.90 2.99
CA SER A 44 -6.56 -1.69 4.26
C SER A 44 -6.04 -3.04 4.74
N TYR A 45 -4.73 -3.21 4.70
CA TYR A 45 -4.07 -4.46 5.09
C TYR A 45 -4.25 -4.74 6.58
N ASP A 46 -4.15 -6.00 6.97
CA ASP A 46 -4.12 -6.35 8.39
C ASP A 46 -2.94 -5.66 9.10
N GLY A 47 -3.16 -5.16 10.30
CA GLY A 47 -2.17 -4.39 11.05
C GLY A 47 -2.01 -2.93 10.61
N PHE A 48 -2.67 -2.47 9.52
CA PHE A 48 -2.57 -1.11 9.01
C PHE A 48 -3.83 -0.26 9.27
N ASP A 49 -4.93 -0.89 9.65
CA ASP A 49 -6.17 -0.18 9.98
C ASP A 49 -6.14 0.23 11.45
N PRO A 50 -6.21 1.54 11.78
CA PRO A 50 -6.19 2.01 13.17
C PRO A 50 -7.43 1.59 13.97
N ASN A 51 -8.52 1.21 13.28
CA ASN A 51 -9.77 0.81 13.89
C ASN A 51 -9.87 -0.72 14.11
N GLU A 52 -8.85 -1.49 13.75
CA GLU A 52 -8.83 -2.95 13.88
C GLU A 52 -7.59 -3.45 14.59
N LYS A 53 -7.79 -4.46 15.43
CA LYS A 53 -6.68 -5.19 16.06
C LYS A 53 -6.40 -6.45 15.25
N THR A 54 -5.78 -6.28 14.09
CA THR A 54 -5.34 -7.37 13.22
C THR A 54 -3.82 -7.34 13.07
N GLU A 55 -3.24 -8.39 12.54
CA GLU A 55 -1.79 -8.52 12.38
C GLU A 55 -1.45 -8.97 10.95
N PHE A 56 -0.49 -8.31 10.36
CA PHE A 56 0.05 -8.63 9.04
C PHE A 56 1.02 -9.80 9.16
N TYR A 57 0.70 -10.95 8.60
CA TYR A 57 1.55 -12.15 8.65
C TYR A 57 2.46 -12.25 7.43
N SER A 58 1.91 -12.19 6.23
CA SER A 58 2.67 -12.25 4.98
C SER A 58 1.90 -11.62 3.82
N MET A 59 2.61 -11.29 2.75
CA MET A 59 1.98 -10.81 1.52
C MET A 59 1.10 -11.88 0.87
N GLU A 60 1.49 -13.14 0.98
CA GLU A 60 0.74 -14.27 0.43
C GLU A 60 -0.62 -14.42 1.13
N ASP A 61 -0.65 -14.31 2.46
CA ASP A 61 -1.87 -14.37 3.27
C ASP A 61 -2.82 -13.20 2.91
N GLU A 62 -2.27 -11.99 2.81
CA GLU A 62 -3.03 -10.83 2.41
C GLU A 62 -3.58 -10.97 0.97
N CYS A 63 -2.75 -11.48 0.03
CA CYS A 63 -3.22 -11.77 -1.34
C CYS A 63 -4.36 -12.79 -1.37
N GLU A 64 -4.34 -13.80 -0.52
CA GLU A 64 -5.44 -14.78 -0.43
C GLU A 64 -6.76 -14.14 0.01
N LYS A 65 -6.72 -13.23 0.98
CA LYS A 65 -7.89 -12.47 1.43
C LYS A 65 -8.44 -11.58 0.31
N ILE A 66 -7.54 -10.88 -0.41
CA ILE A 66 -7.91 -10.04 -1.56
C ILE A 66 -8.55 -10.88 -2.67
N GLU A 67 -7.92 -12.00 -3.02
CA GLU A 67 -8.43 -12.92 -4.03
C GLU A 67 -9.82 -13.48 -3.67
N GLN A 68 -10.03 -13.81 -2.40
CA GLN A 68 -11.33 -14.26 -1.89
C GLN A 68 -12.40 -13.17 -2.00
N GLU A 69 -12.07 -11.93 -1.64
CA GLU A 69 -13.00 -10.81 -1.76
C GLU A 69 -13.37 -10.54 -3.22
N ILE A 70 -12.38 -10.53 -4.12
CA ILE A 70 -12.60 -10.32 -5.56
C ILE A 70 -13.44 -11.46 -6.15
N LYS A 71 -13.21 -12.70 -5.76
CA LYS A 71 -14.05 -13.84 -6.20
C LYS A 71 -15.47 -13.75 -5.69
N LYS A 72 -15.63 -13.35 -4.44
CA LYS A 72 -16.95 -13.28 -3.77
C LYS A 72 -17.83 -12.17 -4.32
N LYS A 73 -17.27 -10.98 -4.54
CA LYS A 73 -18.04 -9.78 -4.89
C LYS A 73 -18.01 -9.42 -6.37
N TYR A 74 -16.98 -9.84 -7.11
CA TYR A 74 -16.71 -9.40 -8.48
C TYR A 74 -16.45 -10.57 -9.43
N ASP A 75 -16.97 -11.76 -9.12
CA ASP A 75 -16.83 -12.99 -9.94
C ASP A 75 -15.38 -13.31 -10.36
N GLY A 76 -14.43 -12.98 -9.50
CA GLY A 76 -13.00 -13.21 -9.72
C GLY A 76 -12.35 -12.28 -10.74
N ARG A 77 -13.02 -11.19 -11.16
CA ARG A 77 -12.52 -10.26 -12.17
C ARG A 77 -12.71 -8.80 -11.75
N ILE A 78 -11.66 -8.00 -11.96
CA ILE A 78 -11.69 -6.54 -11.76
C ILE A 78 -11.11 -5.83 -12.99
N LYS A 79 -11.55 -4.59 -13.21
CA LYS A 79 -11.10 -3.78 -14.35
C LYS A 79 -9.68 -3.31 -14.19
N ALA A 80 -9.32 -2.83 -13.01
CA ALA A 80 -7.98 -2.32 -12.76
C ALA A 80 -7.51 -2.58 -11.32
N ALA A 81 -6.21 -2.65 -11.15
CA ALA A 81 -5.52 -2.63 -9.86
C ALA A 81 -4.40 -1.60 -9.92
N TYR A 82 -4.40 -0.65 -9.01
CA TYR A 82 -3.31 0.33 -8.86
C TYR A 82 -2.62 0.15 -7.52
N GLY A 83 -1.30 0.12 -7.55
CA GLY A 83 -0.50 0.06 -6.32
C GLY A 83 0.79 0.87 -6.44
N CYS A 84 1.16 1.54 -5.35
CA CYS A 84 2.39 2.29 -5.24
C CYS A 84 3.30 1.67 -4.16
N SER A 85 4.59 1.56 -4.41
CA SER A 85 5.57 0.95 -3.48
C SER A 85 5.12 -0.46 -3.06
N LEU A 86 4.89 -0.74 -1.77
CA LEU A 86 4.33 -2.01 -1.28
C LEU A 86 3.06 -2.41 -2.04
N GLY A 87 2.16 -1.46 -2.31
CA GLY A 87 0.95 -1.72 -3.07
C GLY A 87 1.23 -2.23 -4.49
N GLY A 88 2.27 -1.72 -5.14
CA GLY A 88 2.72 -2.22 -6.45
C GLY A 88 3.23 -3.66 -6.38
N SER A 89 3.90 -4.04 -5.29
CA SER A 89 4.31 -5.43 -5.06
C SER A 89 3.11 -6.35 -4.89
N PHE A 90 2.03 -5.91 -4.22
CA PHE A 90 0.76 -6.65 -4.14
C PHE A 90 0.13 -6.86 -5.51
N VAL A 91 0.03 -5.79 -6.32
CA VAL A 91 -0.51 -5.91 -7.70
C VAL A 91 0.30 -6.91 -8.52
N SER A 92 1.63 -6.85 -8.45
CA SER A 92 2.53 -7.77 -9.14
C SER A 92 2.32 -9.22 -8.69
N LEU A 93 2.24 -9.45 -7.37
CA LEU A 93 2.03 -10.78 -6.81
C LEU A 93 0.68 -11.37 -7.20
N LEU A 94 -0.40 -10.58 -7.15
CA LEU A 94 -1.73 -11.00 -7.58
C LEU A 94 -1.75 -11.42 -9.06
N ILE A 95 -1.06 -10.65 -9.93
CA ILE A 95 -0.93 -10.98 -11.36
C ILE A 95 -0.13 -12.29 -11.55
N GLN A 96 0.97 -12.47 -10.81
CA GLN A 96 1.78 -13.69 -10.89
C GLN A 96 1.03 -14.93 -10.41
N ARG A 97 0.23 -14.81 -9.36
CA ARG A 97 -0.59 -15.92 -8.80
C ARG A 97 -1.69 -16.40 -9.75
N LYS A 98 -2.18 -15.57 -10.66
CA LYS A 98 -3.19 -15.91 -11.68
C LYS A 98 -4.48 -16.53 -11.11
N ARG A 99 -4.84 -16.22 -9.86
CA ARG A 99 -6.04 -16.80 -9.22
C ARG A 99 -7.29 -15.94 -9.43
N ILE A 100 -7.11 -14.72 -9.91
CA ILE A 100 -8.13 -13.75 -10.31
C ILE A 100 -7.73 -13.12 -11.64
N HIS A 101 -8.67 -12.46 -12.30
CA HIS A 101 -8.42 -11.72 -13.53
C HIS A 101 -8.38 -10.20 -13.27
N ILE A 102 -7.29 -9.57 -13.67
CA ILE A 102 -7.09 -8.12 -13.61
C ILE A 102 -6.85 -7.63 -15.04
N ASP A 103 -7.75 -6.81 -15.58
CA ASP A 103 -7.62 -6.33 -16.97
C ASP A 103 -6.38 -5.40 -17.10
N HIS A 104 -6.15 -4.54 -16.10
CA HIS A 104 -5.05 -3.57 -16.10
C HIS A 104 -4.37 -3.49 -14.73
N GLY A 105 -3.13 -3.95 -14.64
CA GLY A 105 -2.28 -3.74 -13.45
C GLY A 105 -1.42 -2.48 -13.63
N ILE A 106 -1.55 -1.53 -12.71
CA ILE A 106 -0.81 -0.25 -12.71
C ILE A 106 0.11 -0.25 -11.49
N ILE A 107 1.42 -0.25 -11.74
CA ILE A 107 2.44 -0.36 -10.71
C ILE A 107 3.26 0.92 -10.68
N GLY A 108 3.19 1.63 -9.55
CA GLY A 108 3.93 2.87 -9.31
C GLY A 108 5.06 2.68 -8.31
N SER A 109 6.28 3.07 -8.67
CA SER A 109 7.44 3.14 -7.76
C SER A 109 7.64 1.89 -6.89
N SER A 110 7.41 0.70 -7.46
CA SER A 110 7.61 -0.58 -6.81
C SER A 110 8.83 -1.27 -7.39
N ASP A 111 9.63 -1.84 -6.51
CA ASP A 111 10.72 -2.74 -6.87
C ASP A 111 10.15 -4.16 -6.97
N MET A 112 10.38 -4.82 -8.10
CA MET A 112 9.92 -6.20 -8.34
C MET A 112 11.06 -7.21 -8.20
N ASP A 113 12.27 -6.75 -7.87
CA ASP A 113 13.42 -7.63 -7.70
C ASP A 113 13.32 -8.41 -6.38
N GLU A 114 13.32 -9.72 -6.48
CA GLU A 114 13.46 -10.59 -5.32
C GLU A 114 14.90 -10.47 -4.77
N ALA A 115 15.05 -9.72 -3.70
CA ALA A 115 16.29 -9.77 -2.94
C ALA A 115 16.48 -11.20 -2.42
N GLY A 116 17.59 -11.85 -2.80
CA GLY A 116 17.91 -13.18 -2.29
C GLY A 116 17.81 -13.23 -0.76
N ARG A 117 17.34 -14.35 -0.17
CA ARG A 117 17.03 -14.49 1.27
C ARG A 117 18.12 -13.96 2.21
N LEU A 118 19.39 -14.11 1.84
CA LEU A 118 20.52 -13.62 2.62
C LEU A 118 20.60 -12.10 2.60
N VAL A 119 20.43 -11.50 1.43
CA VAL A 119 20.44 -10.03 1.24
C VAL A 119 19.24 -9.41 1.95
N ALA A 120 18.06 -9.98 1.80
CA ALA A 120 16.86 -9.54 2.50
C ALA A 120 17.03 -9.60 4.04
N LYS A 121 17.63 -10.68 4.56
CA LYS A 121 17.91 -10.82 6.00
C LYS A 121 18.90 -9.77 6.50
N ILE A 122 19.97 -9.48 5.76
CA ILE A 122 20.95 -8.46 6.13
C ILE A 122 20.31 -7.07 6.06
N GLN A 123 19.60 -6.76 5.00
CA GLN A 123 18.91 -5.47 4.84
C GLN A 123 17.88 -5.27 5.94
N SER A 124 17.01 -6.26 6.21
CA SER A 124 15.99 -6.14 7.25
C SER A 124 16.61 -5.99 8.64
N SER A 125 17.68 -6.73 8.96
CA SER A 125 18.34 -6.62 10.27
C SER A 125 18.98 -5.25 10.53
N MET A 126 19.34 -4.50 9.49
CA MET A 126 19.90 -3.15 9.60
C MET A 126 18.81 -2.07 9.50
N VAL A 127 17.89 -2.22 8.56
CA VAL A 127 16.89 -1.18 8.23
C VAL A 127 15.76 -1.18 9.25
N VAL A 128 15.25 -2.35 9.65
CA VAL A 128 14.09 -2.44 10.56
C VAL A 128 14.35 -1.80 11.93
N PRO A 129 15.46 -2.09 12.65
CA PRO A 129 15.72 -1.41 13.92
C PRO A 129 15.91 0.10 13.79
N PHE A 130 16.51 0.51 12.66
CA PHE A 130 16.69 1.93 12.36
C PHE A 130 15.37 2.63 12.11
N MET A 131 14.50 2.07 11.27
CA MET A 131 13.17 2.61 10.98
C MET A 131 12.28 2.58 12.23
N TYR A 132 12.31 1.49 13.00
CA TYR A 132 11.58 1.38 14.26
C TYR A 132 11.97 2.48 15.24
N LYS A 133 13.28 2.72 15.41
CA LYS A 133 13.77 3.80 16.28
C LYS A 133 13.34 5.18 15.77
N MET A 134 13.39 5.40 14.47
CA MET A 134 12.98 6.67 13.85
C MET A 134 11.48 6.95 14.06
N ILE A 135 10.64 5.95 13.86
CA ILE A 135 9.18 6.05 14.04
C ILE A 135 8.85 6.28 15.53
N HIS A 136 9.43 5.48 16.44
CA HIS A 136 9.12 5.59 17.87
C HIS A 136 9.67 6.85 18.55
N THR A 137 10.78 7.41 18.07
CA THR A 137 11.37 8.61 18.69
C THR A 137 10.94 9.90 18.00
N GLY A 138 10.32 9.83 16.82
CA GLY A 138 10.03 10.99 15.98
C GLY A 138 11.29 11.76 15.53
N VAL A 139 12.50 11.20 15.79
CA VAL A 139 13.77 11.89 15.52
C VAL A 139 14.39 11.39 14.23
N LEU A 140 14.42 12.26 13.23
CA LEU A 140 15.12 12.00 11.98
C LEU A 140 16.65 12.13 12.16
N PRO A 141 17.44 11.22 11.57
CA PRO A 141 18.90 11.36 11.55
C PRO A 141 19.35 12.69 10.92
N LYS A 142 20.42 13.27 11.42
CA LYS A 142 20.94 14.58 10.96
C LYS A 142 21.17 14.67 9.46
N PHE A 143 21.57 13.57 8.80
CA PHE A 143 21.76 13.53 7.35
C PHE A 143 20.42 13.63 6.57
N MET A 144 19.34 13.03 7.10
CA MET A 144 18.00 13.15 6.53
C MET A 144 17.41 14.53 6.78
N GLN A 145 17.58 15.09 7.98
CA GLN A 145 17.16 16.46 8.30
C GLN A 145 17.83 17.48 7.35
N LYS A 146 19.12 17.30 7.05
CA LYS A 146 19.86 18.17 6.13
C LYS A 146 19.34 18.05 4.68
N LYS A 147 18.86 16.88 4.28
CA LYS A 147 18.27 16.64 2.98
C LYS A 147 16.85 17.20 2.85
N LEU A 148 16.06 17.08 3.92
CA LEU A 148 14.72 17.66 4.01
C LEU A 148 14.72 19.20 3.94
N ASN A 149 15.67 19.85 4.61
CA ASN A 149 15.78 21.30 4.58
C ASN A 149 16.15 21.87 3.20
N LYS A 150 16.52 21.01 2.25
CA LYS A 150 16.82 21.36 0.85
C LYS A 150 15.75 20.95 -0.14
N THR A 151 14.63 20.38 0.32
CA THR A 151 13.63 19.72 -0.51
C THR A 151 12.31 20.50 -0.47
N ASP A 152 11.56 20.50 -1.58
CA ASP A 152 10.23 21.10 -1.75
C ASP A 152 9.30 20.83 -0.56
N GLU A 153 8.47 21.81 -0.21
CA GLU A 153 7.54 21.74 0.92
C GLU A 153 6.61 20.50 0.87
N VAL A 154 6.16 20.12 -0.31
CA VAL A 154 5.32 18.93 -0.52
C VAL A 154 6.02 17.63 -0.07
N LYS A 155 7.31 17.50 -0.37
CA LYS A 155 8.09 16.34 0.10
C LYS A 155 8.37 16.40 1.60
N LYS A 156 8.44 17.60 2.16
CA LYS A 156 8.62 17.82 3.59
C LYS A 156 7.37 17.40 4.37
N GLU A 157 6.18 17.75 3.90
CA GLU A 157 4.91 17.31 4.49
C GLU A 157 4.72 15.79 4.37
N LEU A 158 5.08 15.18 3.24
CA LEU A 158 5.02 13.73 3.08
C LEU A 158 5.92 12.99 4.09
N TYR A 159 7.14 13.49 4.32
CA TYR A 159 8.04 12.92 5.32
C TYR A 159 7.57 13.16 6.76
N LEU A 160 6.96 14.31 7.03
CA LEU A 160 6.41 14.63 8.36
C LEU A 160 5.17 13.77 8.64
N SER A 161 4.31 13.51 7.65
CA SER A 161 3.17 12.61 7.80
C SER A 161 3.58 11.16 8.13
N LEU A 162 4.70 10.69 7.58
CA LEU A 162 5.26 9.36 7.90
C LEU A 162 5.77 9.25 9.35
N ILE A 163 6.09 10.37 9.99
CA ILE A 163 6.59 10.40 11.38
C ILE A 163 5.43 10.54 12.37
N HIS A 164 4.34 11.23 11.99
CA HIS A 164 3.18 11.47 12.86
C HIS A 164 2.12 10.37 12.87
N ILE A 165 2.34 9.25 12.19
CA ILE A 165 1.44 8.06 12.22
C ILE A 165 1.46 7.34 13.59
N SER A 166 2.29 7.77 14.54
CA SER A 166 2.46 7.12 15.85
C SER A 166 1.74 7.81 17.02
N GLU A 167 0.92 8.82 16.79
CA GLU A 167 0.01 9.40 17.80
C GLU A 167 -1.44 8.99 17.48
#